data_9f24b99a919e4ac4fb996f4d929d9a0e
#
_entry.id   9f24b99a919e4ac4fb996f4d929d9a0e
#
_cell.length_a   1.000
_cell.length_b   1.000
_cell.length_c   1.000
_cell.angle_alpha   90.00
_cell.angle_beta   90.00
_cell.angle_gamma   90.00
#
_symmetry.space_group_name_H-M   'P 1'
#
loop_
_entity.id
_entity.type
_entity.pdbx_description
1 polymer ?
#
loop_
_entity_poly.entity_id
_entity_poly.type
_entity_poly.pdbx_seq_one_letter_code
_entity_poly.pdbx_strand_id
1 'polypeptide(L)'
;MAQKVTSTDIKLALKEFHNRKPSYFITECKTCSTYFPDPQGLLKFDGLAITKSYTKPNIIGYEIKVSRNDFLQDNKWHLYLQYCNEFYFVVPKGLVKKEELPDHVGLIYFNPDTKGLRTVKKALYRQIEEPVGVYKYIIFSRLEEDRIPFYNDRAEYCKDYLEDKVVKSAIGQRLGTKLAKDLEDAEKRLKSLQSAEKELQAWKSVKKVLDKAGILPWRLLDNDSWVTDLEQRLNGKMDPIDLELAIKDASRLLTRLQDMQVQEEQDDKS
;
A
#
# COMPACT_ATOMS: atom_id res chain seq x y z
N MET A 1 20.91 -15.33 16.91
CA MET A 1 21.47 -13.97 16.71
C MET A 1 20.41 -12.96 17.09
N ALA A 2 20.70 -12.01 17.98
CA ALA A 2 19.73 -10.96 18.33
C ALA A 2 19.43 -10.10 17.10
N GLN A 3 18.15 -9.93 16.78
CA GLN A 3 17.71 -9.12 15.63
C GLN A 3 18.13 -7.66 15.86
N LYS A 4 18.88 -7.09 14.92
CA LYS A 4 19.34 -5.70 15.01
C LYS A 4 18.13 -4.78 14.88
N VAL A 5 17.84 -4.01 15.92
CA VAL A 5 16.74 -3.02 15.94
C VAL A 5 17.07 -1.88 14.98
N THR A 6 16.11 -1.49 14.18
CA THR A 6 16.21 -0.35 13.26
C THR A 6 15.33 0.81 13.72
N SER A 7 15.65 2.03 13.27
CA SER A 7 14.79 3.20 13.50
C SER A 7 13.37 3.00 12.94
N THR A 8 13.25 2.27 11.84
CA THR A 8 11.95 1.95 11.21
C THR A 8 11.08 1.08 12.11
N ASP A 9 11.64 0.10 12.81
CA ASP A 9 10.89 -0.75 13.75
C ASP A 9 10.27 0.10 14.85
N ILE A 10 11.04 1.05 15.39
CA ILE A 10 10.58 1.97 16.43
C ILE A 10 9.51 2.93 15.91
N LYS A 11 9.68 3.48 14.67
CA LYS A 11 8.68 4.34 14.04
C LYS A 11 7.34 3.64 13.83
N LEU A 12 7.37 2.37 13.43
CA LEU A 12 6.17 1.55 13.30
C LEU A 12 5.48 1.33 14.66
N ALA A 13 6.25 1.01 15.70
CA ALA A 13 5.70 0.83 17.05
C ALA A 13 5.08 2.13 17.58
N LEU A 14 5.70 3.29 17.35
CA LEU A 14 5.15 4.59 17.70
C LEU A 14 3.84 4.88 16.93
N LYS A 15 3.80 4.56 15.65
CA LYS A 15 2.58 4.71 14.83
C LYS A 15 1.43 3.87 15.39
N GLU A 16 1.68 2.60 15.70
CA GLU A 16 0.66 1.73 16.31
C GLU A 16 0.20 2.23 17.68
N PHE A 17 1.14 2.72 18.50
CA PHE A 17 0.84 3.29 19.81
C PHE A 17 -0.09 4.51 19.71
N HIS A 18 0.13 5.38 18.71
CA HIS A 18 -0.68 6.57 18.50
C HIS A 18 -1.98 6.30 17.74
N ASN A 19 -2.06 5.28 16.90
CA ASN A 19 -3.31 4.87 16.25
C ASN A 19 -4.40 4.43 17.25
N ARG A 20 -4.00 4.01 18.45
CA ARG A 20 -4.92 3.63 19.55
C ARG A 20 -5.35 4.81 20.40
N LYS A 21 -4.92 6.03 20.11
CA LYS A 21 -5.18 7.24 20.87
C LYS A 21 -5.77 8.32 19.96
N PRO A 22 -6.51 9.28 20.52
CA PRO A 22 -6.98 10.44 19.78
C PRO A 22 -5.80 11.40 19.49
N SER A 23 -4.84 10.95 18.70
CA SER A 23 -3.67 11.74 18.32
C SER A 23 -3.39 11.63 16.81
N TYR A 24 -2.82 12.68 16.26
CA TYR A 24 -2.22 12.66 14.94
C TYR A 24 -0.74 12.32 15.11
N PHE A 25 -0.22 11.36 14.36
CA PHE A 25 1.18 10.96 14.43
C PHE A 25 1.83 11.02 13.06
N ILE A 26 3.02 11.60 12.98
CA ILE A 26 3.79 11.79 11.77
C ILE A 26 5.27 11.50 12.04
N THR A 27 5.94 10.88 11.10
CA THR A 27 7.40 10.68 11.13
C THR A 27 8.11 11.72 10.27
N GLU A 28 9.40 11.95 10.53
CA GLU A 28 10.24 12.86 9.75
C GLU A 28 9.65 14.27 9.63
N CYS A 29 9.09 14.79 10.72
CA CYS A 29 8.43 16.09 10.72
C CYS A 29 9.44 17.24 10.84
N LYS A 30 9.45 18.13 9.86
CA LYS A 30 10.30 19.35 9.88
C LYS A 30 9.67 20.43 10.74
N THR A 31 10.51 21.25 11.39
CA THR A 31 10.07 22.36 12.23
C THR A 31 9.66 23.59 11.43
N CYS A 32 10.14 23.70 10.18
CA CYS A 32 9.85 24.83 9.30
C CYS A 32 10.06 24.47 7.82
N SER A 33 9.90 25.44 6.94
CA SER A 33 10.21 25.28 5.51
C SER A 33 11.70 25.04 5.26
N THR A 34 12.01 24.20 4.28
CA THR A 34 13.40 23.98 3.84
C THR A 34 14.02 25.24 3.22
N TYR A 35 13.22 26.06 2.56
CA TYR A 35 13.67 27.29 1.87
C TYR A 35 13.73 28.52 2.79
N PHE A 36 12.97 28.49 3.88
CA PHE A 36 12.92 29.57 4.88
C PHE A 36 13.09 28.95 6.26
N PRO A 37 14.31 28.52 6.63
CA PRO A 37 14.57 27.93 7.93
C PRO A 37 14.45 28.97 9.03
N ASP A 38 14.09 28.54 10.23
CA ASP A 38 14.14 29.36 11.43
C ASP A 38 15.58 29.78 11.72
N PRO A 39 15.81 30.86 12.52
CA PRO A 39 17.16 31.30 12.91
C PRO A 39 18.04 30.21 13.51
N GLN A 40 17.43 29.18 14.09
CA GLN A 40 18.10 28.03 14.68
C GLN A 40 18.35 26.89 13.68
N GLY A 41 17.98 27.11 12.41
CA GLY A 41 18.11 26.14 11.35
C GLY A 41 16.92 25.20 11.22
N LEU A 42 16.99 24.35 10.20
CA LEU A 42 15.97 23.33 9.95
C LEU A 42 16.23 22.10 10.83
N LEU A 43 15.29 21.82 11.74
CA LEU A 43 15.26 20.59 12.51
C LEU A 43 14.21 19.63 11.95
N LYS A 44 14.39 18.35 12.24
CA LYS A 44 13.50 17.29 11.75
C LYS A 44 13.33 16.23 12.82
N PHE A 45 12.15 16.17 13.43
CA PHE A 45 11.79 15.12 14.38
C PHE A 45 11.74 13.76 13.70
N ASP A 46 12.25 12.72 14.34
CA ASP A 46 12.03 11.33 13.90
C ASP A 46 10.56 10.92 13.99
N GLY A 47 9.87 11.40 15.03
CA GLY A 47 8.44 11.26 15.21
C GLY A 47 7.85 12.48 15.91
N LEU A 48 6.64 12.87 15.54
CA LEU A 48 5.87 13.93 16.20
C LEU A 48 4.43 13.45 16.38
N ALA A 49 3.87 13.64 17.56
CA ALA A 49 2.46 13.40 17.82
C ALA A 49 1.77 14.66 18.30
N ILE A 50 0.55 14.89 17.85
CA ILE A 50 -0.31 15.99 18.29
C ILE A 50 -1.61 15.41 18.83
N THR A 51 -1.94 15.70 20.09
CA THR A 51 -3.21 15.27 20.67
C THR A 51 -4.37 16.02 20.00
N LYS A 52 -5.38 15.29 19.56
CA LYS A 52 -6.60 15.86 18.95
C LYS A 52 -7.51 16.48 20.04
N SER A 53 -7.11 17.62 20.56
CA SER A 53 -7.86 18.35 21.59
C SER A 53 -7.74 19.84 21.32
N TYR A 54 -8.88 20.54 21.29
CA TYR A 54 -8.92 21.99 21.15
C TYR A 54 -8.60 22.72 22.46
N THR A 55 -8.87 22.07 23.60
CA THR A 55 -8.72 22.69 24.93
C THR A 55 -7.37 22.42 25.58
N LYS A 56 -6.75 21.29 25.24
CA LYS A 56 -5.45 20.86 25.78
C LYS A 56 -4.63 20.20 24.69
N PRO A 57 -4.22 20.95 23.66
CA PRO A 57 -3.32 20.41 22.64
C PRO A 57 -2.00 20.03 23.30
N ASN A 58 -1.45 18.87 22.95
CA ASN A 58 -0.15 18.45 23.44
C ASN A 58 0.66 17.96 22.26
N ILE A 59 1.80 18.59 22.04
CA ILE A 59 2.75 18.21 21.00
C ILE A 59 3.86 17.39 21.66
N ILE A 60 4.05 16.17 21.18
CA ILE A 60 5.04 15.22 21.72
C ILE A 60 6.08 14.97 20.65
N GLY A 61 7.32 15.35 20.91
CA GLY A 61 8.47 15.08 20.04
C GLY A 61 9.17 13.78 20.42
N TYR A 62 9.58 13.02 19.42
CA TYR A 62 10.33 11.78 19.58
C TYR A 62 11.63 11.84 18.78
N GLU A 63 12.72 11.49 19.44
CA GLU A 63 14.04 11.27 18.85
C GLU A 63 14.41 9.80 19.03
N ILE A 64 14.77 9.11 17.95
CA ILE A 64 15.02 7.68 17.95
C ILE A 64 16.51 7.43 17.86
N LYS A 65 17.07 6.72 18.85
CA LYS A 65 18.48 6.31 18.85
C LYS A 65 18.59 4.80 18.94
N VAL A 66 19.20 4.19 17.94
CA VAL A 66 19.38 2.73 17.89
C VAL A 66 20.78 2.27 18.28
N SER A 67 21.71 3.20 18.46
CA SER A 67 23.05 2.94 18.94
C SER A 67 23.47 3.89 20.06
N ARG A 68 24.37 3.41 20.94
CA ARG A 68 24.91 4.20 22.06
C ARG A 68 25.70 5.42 21.57
N ASN A 69 26.50 5.23 20.53
CA ASN A 69 27.32 6.31 19.97
C ASN A 69 26.45 7.42 19.39
N ASP A 70 25.38 7.07 18.67
CA ASP A 70 24.46 8.03 18.11
C ASP A 70 23.75 8.86 19.18
N PHE A 71 23.39 8.23 20.31
CA PHE A 71 22.84 8.93 21.47
C PHE A 71 23.84 9.91 22.09
N LEU A 72 25.10 9.50 22.28
CA LEU A 72 26.13 10.33 22.93
C LEU A 72 26.59 11.51 22.05
N GLN A 73 26.52 11.36 20.72
CA GLN A 73 26.91 12.39 19.76
C GLN A 73 25.80 13.40 19.47
N ASP A 74 24.59 13.17 19.93
CA ASP A 74 23.47 14.06 19.69
C ASP A 74 23.51 15.29 20.62
N ASN A 75 24.05 16.37 20.09
CA ASN A 75 24.10 17.66 20.76
C ASN A 75 22.97 18.61 20.33
N LYS A 76 22.01 18.13 19.50
CA LYS A 76 20.96 19.01 18.92
C LYS A 76 19.59 18.79 19.55
N TRP A 77 19.39 17.71 20.31
CA TRP A 77 18.08 17.36 20.85
C TRP A 77 17.40 18.47 21.66
N HIS A 78 18.18 19.32 22.36
CA HIS A 78 17.67 20.44 23.15
C HIS A 78 16.97 21.50 22.28
N LEU A 79 17.33 21.62 21.00
CA LEU A 79 16.70 22.57 20.08
C LEU A 79 15.25 22.18 19.73
N TYR A 80 14.91 20.91 19.86
CA TYR A 80 13.53 20.46 19.64
C TYR A 80 12.55 20.91 20.73
N LEU A 81 13.05 21.24 21.92
CA LEU A 81 12.24 21.51 23.10
C LEU A 81 11.30 22.71 22.94
N GLN A 82 11.64 23.66 22.09
CA GLN A 82 10.80 24.81 21.78
C GLN A 82 9.61 24.50 20.86
N TYR A 83 9.63 23.36 20.19
CA TYR A 83 8.60 22.96 19.23
C TYR A 83 7.66 21.88 19.79
N CYS A 84 7.88 21.37 21.01
CA CYS A 84 7.05 20.34 21.61
C CYS A 84 6.87 20.54 23.12
N ASN A 85 5.67 20.19 23.61
CA ASN A 85 5.35 20.27 25.05
C ASN A 85 6.06 19.16 25.85
N GLU A 86 6.17 17.98 25.26
CA GLU A 86 6.86 16.82 25.83
C GLU A 86 7.88 16.29 24.81
N PHE A 87 9.04 15.88 25.27
CA PHE A 87 10.09 15.32 24.42
C PHE A 87 10.59 14.00 24.97
N TYR A 88 10.68 12.98 24.12
CA TYR A 88 11.12 11.65 24.50
C TYR A 88 12.23 11.15 23.60
N PHE A 89 13.25 10.56 24.21
CA PHE A 89 14.10 9.61 23.51
C PHE A 89 13.43 8.24 23.46
N VAL A 90 13.46 7.61 22.29
CA VAL A 90 12.95 6.25 22.08
C VAL A 90 14.11 5.36 21.64
N VAL A 91 14.46 4.39 22.48
CA VAL A 91 15.67 3.59 22.32
C VAL A 91 15.38 2.10 22.56
N PRO A 92 16.17 1.19 22.01
CA PRO A 92 16.15 -0.22 22.41
C PRO A 92 16.34 -0.37 23.93
N LYS A 93 15.66 -1.37 24.51
CA LYS A 93 15.70 -1.63 25.95
C LYS A 93 17.13 -1.73 26.44
N GLY A 94 17.48 -0.91 27.45
CA GLY A 94 18.81 -0.94 28.10
C GLY A 94 19.92 -0.13 27.41
N LEU A 95 19.64 0.54 26.28
CA LEU A 95 20.62 1.34 25.55
C LEU A 95 21.03 2.61 26.33
N VAL A 96 20.08 3.26 26.98
CA VAL A 96 20.24 4.50 27.76
C VAL A 96 19.54 4.31 29.10
N LYS A 97 20.16 4.78 30.18
CA LYS A 97 19.55 4.75 31.53
C LYS A 97 18.78 6.06 31.77
N LYS A 98 17.74 5.99 32.59
CA LYS A 98 16.89 7.17 32.89
C LYS A 98 17.66 8.28 33.61
N GLU A 99 18.71 7.93 34.37
CA GLU A 99 19.58 8.84 35.10
C GLU A 99 20.50 9.68 34.20
N GLU A 100 20.67 9.25 32.95
CA GLU A 100 21.49 9.94 31.95
C GLU A 100 20.75 11.10 31.28
N LEU A 101 19.45 11.21 31.50
CA LEU A 101 18.60 12.22 30.88
C LEU A 101 18.19 13.29 31.90
N PRO A 102 18.15 14.56 31.49
CA PRO A 102 17.60 15.63 32.30
C PRO A 102 16.15 15.34 32.74
N ASP A 103 15.72 15.90 33.87
CA ASP A 103 14.39 15.58 34.44
C ASP A 103 13.22 15.88 33.52
N HIS A 104 13.34 16.88 32.68
CA HIS A 104 12.29 17.29 31.75
C HIS A 104 12.20 16.43 30.47
N VAL A 105 13.16 15.52 30.26
CA VAL A 105 13.24 14.66 29.08
C VAL A 105 12.76 13.26 29.43
N GLY A 106 11.85 12.72 28.64
CA GLY A 106 11.32 11.37 28.80
C GLY A 106 12.16 10.29 28.13
N LEU A 107 11.94 9.05 28.57
CA LEU A 107 12.58 7.86 28.01
C LEU A 107 11.56 6.78 27.74
N ILE A 108 11.55 6.26 26.53
CA ILE A 108 10.73 5.12 26.11
C ILE A 108 11.65 4.01 25.63
N TYR A 109 11.45 2.82 26.16
CA TYR A 109 12.13 1.63 25.68
C TYR A 109 11.29 0.91 24.63
N PHE A 110 11.94 0.54 23.55
CA PHE A 110 11.43 -0.41 22.56
C PHE A 110 11.94 -1.82 22.90
N ASN A 111 11.03 -2.78 22.95
CA ASN A 111 11.36 -4.19 23.10
C ASN A 111 11.27 -4.87 21.73
N PRO A 112 12.38 -5.39 21.17
CA PRO A 112 12.38 -6.02 19.85
C PRO A 112 11.56 -7.32 19.81
N ASP A 113 11.47 -8.06 20.90
CA ASP A 113 10.79 -9.35 20.95
C ASP A 113 9.26 -9.17 20.85
N THR A 114 8.73 -8.20 21.60
CA THR A 114 7.29 -7.91 21.65
C THR A 114 6.87 -6.81 20.69
N LYS A 115 7.83 -6.10 20.07
CA LYS A 115 7.65 -4.86 19.30
C LYS A 115 6.89 -3.77 20.08
N GLY A 116 6.89 -3.89 21.40
CA GLY A 116 6.16 -3.01 22.31
C GLY A 116 6.99 -1.83 22.79
N LEU A 117 6.30 -0.75 23.17
CA LEU A 117 6.86 0.45 23.78
C LEU A 117 6.54 0.49 25.27
N ARG A 118 7.55 0.84 26.10
CA ARG A 118 7.39 1.04 27.54
C ARG A 118 8.00 2.38 27.94
N THR A 119 7.19 3.26 28.50
CA THR A 119 7.68 4.50 29.13
C THR A 119 8.42 4.17 30.41
N VAL A 120 9.69 4.54 30.47
CA VAL A 120 10.60 4.33 31.61
C VAL A 120 10.71 5.61 32.45
N LYS A 121 10.77 6.75 31.79
CA LYS A 121 10.78 8.07 32.40
C LYS A 121 9.77 8.95 31.64
N LYS A 122 8.85 9.56 32.39
CA LYS A 122 7.86 10.47 31.80
C LYS A 122 8.52 11.84 31.59
N ALA A 123 8.31 12.44 30.42
CA ALA A 123 8.71 13.83 30.17
C ALA A 123 7.85 14.78 31.02
N LEU A 124 8.43 15.90 31.42
CA LEU A 124 7.69 16.97 32.01
C LEU A 124 7.04 17.83 30.92
N TYR A 125 5.74 18.14 31.12
CA TYR A 125 5.04 19.06 30.23
C TYR A 125 5.64 20.48 30.34
N ARG A 126 5.85 21.13 29.20
CA ARG A 126 6.31 22.50 29.10
C ARG A 126 5.28 23.32 28.32
N GLN A 127 5.03 24.51 28.81
CA GLN A 127 4.31 25.52 28.02
C GLN A 127 5.26 26.00 26.92
N ILE A 128 4.81 25.96 25.68
CA ILE A 128 5.55 26.48 24.52
C ILE A 128 4.65 27.47 23.75
N GLU A 129 5.26 28.32 22.98
CA GLU A 129 4.55 29.06 21.93
C GLU A 129 4.11 28.10 20.83
N GLU A 130 2.97 28.39 20.20
CA GLU A 130 2.48 27.53 19.13
C GLU A 130 3.49 27.46 17.96
N PRO A 131 3.98 26.25 17.60
CA PRO A 131 4.98 26.12 16.57
C PRO A 131 4.34 26.20 15.18
N VAL A 132 3.98 27.39 14.75
CA VAL A 132 3.29 27.66 13.47
C VAL A 132 4.04 27.07 12.28
N GLY A 133 5.38 27.05 12.31
CA GLY A 133 6.22 26.43 11.28
C GLY A 133 5.94 24.92 11.12
N VAL A 134 5.79 24.20 12.25
CA VAL A 134 5.44 22.78 12.26
C VAL A 134 4.05 22.55 11.64
N TYR A 135 3.07 23.35 12.04
CA TYR A 135 1.70 23.25 11.51
C TYR A 135 1.65 23.52 10.00
N LYS A 136 2.32 24.58 9.55
CA LYS A 136 2.45 24.88 8.11
C LYS A 136 3.12 23.73 7.35
N TYR A 137 4.18 23.14 7.90
CA TYR A 137 4.81 21.99 7.28
C TYR A 137 3.86 20.80 7.17
N ILE A 138 3.10 20.51 8.23
CA ILE A 138 2.11 19.42 8.22
C ILE A 138 1.04 19.69 7.16
N ILE A 139 0.45 20.88 7.16
CA ILE A 139 -0.64 21.25 6.24
C ILE A 139 -0.16 21.23 4.79
N PHE A 140 0.97 21.87 4.48
CA PHE A 140 1.40 22.04 3.09
C PHE A 140 2.18 20.86 2.51
N SER A 141 2.74 19.99 3.36
CA SER A 141 3.63 18.93 2.88
C SER A 141 3.19 17.52 3.24
N ARG A 142 2.19 17.37 4.11
CA ARG A 142 1.82 16.05 4.65
C ARG A 142 0.32 15.75 4.59
N LEU A 143 -0.55 16.76 4.49
CA LEU A 143 -1.97 16.57 4.19
C LEU A 143 -2.16 16.55 2.67
N GLU A 144 -1.60 15.51 2.03
CA GLU A 144 -1.52 15.40 0.57
C GLU A 144 -2.79 14.80 -0.06
N GLU A 145 -3.94 14.86 0.57
CA GLU A 145 -5.20 14.46 -0.07
C GLU A 145 -5.48 15.27 -1.34
N ASP A 146 -4.93 16.48 -1.44
CA ASP A 146 -5.06 17.35 -2.62
C ASP A 146 -4.29 16.86 -3.86
N ARG A 147 -3.37 15.89 -3.71
CA ARG A 147 -2.68 15.28 -4.86
C ARG A 147 -3.50 14.23 -5.59
N ILE A 148 -4.52 13.66 -4.94
CA ILE A 148 -5.42 12.67 -5.55
C ILE A 148 -6.09 13.21 -6.83
N PRO A 149 -6.50 14.50 -6.93
CA PRO A 149 -7.06 15.05 -8.15
C PRO A 149 -6.14 15.07 -9.38
N PHE A 150 -4.82 14.94 -9.18
CA PHE A 150 -3.82 14.92 -10.26
C PHE A 150 -3.56 13.51 -10.82
N TYR A 151 -4.14 12.49 -10.22
CA TYR A 151 -4.02 11.10 -10.66
C TYR A 151 -5.37 10.61 -11.16
N ASN A 152 -5.36 9.78 -12.20
CA ASN A 152 -6.58 9.24 -12.78
C ASN A 152 -7.32 8.31 -11.82
N ASP A 153 -6.58 7.66 -10.91
CA ASP A 153 -7.14 6.83 -9.87
C ASP A 153 -6.21 6.71 -8.64
N ARG A 154 -6.73 6.10 -7.58
CA ARG A 154 -6.00 5.88 -6.33
C ARG A 154 -4.83 4.90 -6.50
N ALA A 155 -4.90 4.00 -7.46
CA ALA A 155 -3.84 3.02 -7.71
C ALA A 155 -2.63 3.67 -8.36
N GLU A 156 -2.85 4.60 -9.30
CA GLU A 156 -1.79 5.42 -9.93
C GLU A 156 -1.07 6.29 -8.87
N TYR A 157 -1.83 6.96 -8.00
CA TYR A 157 -1.26 7.70 -6.86
C TYR A 157 -0.42 6.78 -5.95
N CYS A 158 -0.96 5.62 -5.58
CA CYS A 158 -0.23 4.67 -4.73
C CYS A 158 1.03 4.15 -5.43
N LYS A 159 1.01 3.92 -6.74
CA LYS A 159 2.15 3.47 -7.53
C LYS A 159 3.26 4.52 -7.51
N ASP A 160 2.96 5.76 -7.84
CA ASP A 160 3.91 6.88 -7.84
C ASP A 160 4.48 7.14 -6.43
N TYR A 161 3.62 7.12 -5.42
CA TYR A 161 4.03 7.27 -4.02
C TYR A 161 4.97 6.14 -3.57
N LEU A 162 4.70 4.90 -4.01
CA LEU A 162 5.53 3.75 -3.71
C LEU A 162 6.84 3.80 -4.50
N GLU A 163 6.85 4.13 -5.77
CA GLU A 163 8.06 4.27 -6.59
C GLU A 163 9.01 5.31 -6.02
N ASP A 164 8.52 6.46 -5.56
CA ASP A 164 9.34 7.53 -4.99
C ASP A 164 9.89 7.24 -3.58
N LYS A 165 9.15 6.51 -2.75
CA LYS A 165 9.47 6.35 -1.32
C LYS A 165 9.85 4.94 -0.89
N VAL A 166 9.48 3.93 -1.67
CA VAL A 166 9.70 2.51 -1.36
C VAL A 166 11.13 2.06 -1.59
N VAL A 167 11.87 2.77 -2.40
CA VAL A 167 13.27 2.44 -2.75
C VAL A 167 14.19 2.39 -1.51
N LYS A 168 13.74 2.83 -0.33
CA LYS A 168 14.62 2.98 0.84
C LYS A 168 14.28 2.16 2.09
N SER A 169 13.19 1.35 2.12
CA SER A 169 12.89 0.51 3.30
C SER A 169 12.52 -0.93 2.93
N ALA A 170 13.02 -1.90 3.70
CA ALA A 170 12.75 -3.34 3.48
C ALA A 170 11.25 -3.70 3.52
N ILE A 171 10.43 -2.93 4.25
CA ILE A 171 8.98 -3.09 4.33
C ILE A 171 8.33 -2.55 3.05
N GLY A 172 8.79 -1.40 2.59
CA GLY A 172 8.34 -0.81 1.34
C GLY A 172 8.67 -1.68 0.13
N GLN A 173 9.86 -2.30 0.08
CA GLN A 173 10.22 -3.24 -0.98
C GLN A 173 9.31 -4.48 -0.99
N ARG A 174 9.00 -5.07 0.18
CA ARG A 174 8.11 -6.23 0.26
C ARG A 174 6.66 -5.89 -0.12
N LEU A 175 6.16 -4.74 0.34
CA LEU A 175 4.82 -4.27 0.00
C LEU A 175 4.73 -3.88 -1.48
N GLY A 176 5.74 -3.17 -2.00
CA GLY A 176 5.84 -2.80 -3.41
C GLY A 176 5.94 -4.00 -4.33
N THR A 177 6.73 -5.02 -3.97
CA THR A 177 6.84 -6.26 -4.75
C THR A 177 5.51 -7.02 -4.77
N LYS A 178 4.82 -7.09 -3.62
CA LYS A 178 3.51 -7.74 -3.56
C LYS A 178 2.46 -7.00 -4.39
N LEU A 179 2.35 -5.67 -4.21
CA LEU A 179 1.41 -4.85 -4.96
C LEU A 179 1.72 -4.85 -6.47
N ALA A 180 3.00 -4.81 -6.86
CA ALA A 180 3.39 -4.91 -8.27
C ALA A 180 2.99 -6.26 -8.87
N LYS A 181 3.15 -7.35 -8.10
CA LYS A 181 2.70 -8.68 -8.54
C LYS A 181 1.18 -8.77 -8.64
N ASP A 182 0.47 -8.27 -7.63
CA ASP A 182 -0.99 -8.25 -7.62
C ASP A 182 -1.54 -7.40 -8.80
N LEU A 183 -0.88 -6.29 -9.12
CA LEU A 183 -1.22 -5.46 -10.28
C LEU A 183 -0.94 -6.19 -11.61
N GLU A 184 0.22 -6.81 -11.74
CA GLU A 184 0.58 -7.60 -12.92
C GLU A 184 -0.40 -8.77 -13.16
N ASP A 185 -0.80 -9.45 -12.08
CA ASP A 185 -1.78 -10.53 -12.14
C ASP A 185 -3.18 -9.99 -12.51
N ALA A 186 -3.58 -8.82 -11.99
CA ALA A 186 -4.82 -8.16 -12.37
C ALA A 186 -4.80 -7.71 -13.84
N GLU A 187 -3.70 -7.15 -14.33
CA GLU A 187 -3.54 -6.77 -15.75
C GLU A 187 -3.58 -7.99 -16.69
N LYS A 188 -2.98 -9.12 -16.28
CA LYS A 188 -3.07 -10.38 -17.03
C LYS A 188 -4.51 -10.89 -17.12
N ARG A 189 -5.24 -10.85 -15.98
CA ARG A 189 -6.67 -11.21 -15.95
C ARG A 189 -7.51 -10.29 -16.84
N LEU A 190 -7.27 -9.00 -16.79
CA LEU A 190 -7.97 -8.04 -17.64
C LEU A 190 -7.73 -8.31 -19.14
N LYS A 191 -6.49 -8.58 -19.53
CA LYS A 191 -6.16 -8.95 -20.92
C LYS A 191 -6.83 -10.24 -21.36
N SER A 192 -6.89 -11.25 -20.48
CA SER A 192 -7.59 -12.50 -20.79
C SER A 192 -9.09 -12.29 -20.95
N LEU A 193 -9.71 -11.47 -20.09
CA LEU A 193 -11.13 -11.11 -20.21
C LEU A 193 -11.43 -10.32 -21.50
N GLN A 194 -10.57 -9.38 -21.89
CA GLN A 194 -10.71 -8.66 -23.17
C GLN A 194 -10.58 -9.58 -24.38
N SER A 195 -9.70 -10.60 -24.29
CA SER A 195 -9.59 -11.63 -25.34
C SER A 195 -10.87 -12.45 -25.42
N ALA A 196 -11.38 -12.93 -24.27
CA ALA A 196 -12.60 -13.69 -24.17
C ALA A 196 -13.83 -12.89 -24.66
N GLU A 197 -13.88 -11.59 -24.40
CA GLU A 197 -14.94 -10.72 -24.90
C GLU A 197 -14.94 -10.61 -26.44
N LYS A 198 -13.77 -10.50 -27.05
CA LYS A 198 -13.62 -10.51 -28.51
C LYS A 198 -14.06 -11.85 -29.11
N GLU A 199 -13.67 -12.96 -28.47
CA GLU A 199 -14.08 -14.30 -28.88
C GLU A 199 -15.60 -14.49 -28.74
N LEU A 200 -16.20 -13.98 -27.67
CA LEU A 200 -17.66 -13.98 -27.49
C LEU A 200 -18.39 -13.16 -28.56
N GLN A 201 -17.86 -12.02 -28.96
CA GLN A 201 -18.42 -11.21 -30.04
C GLN A 201 -18.35 -11.94 -31.40
N ALA A 202 -17.21 -12.59 -31.68
CA ALA A 202 -17.07 -13.43 -32.86
C ALA A 202 -18.06 -14.59 -32.83
N TRP A 203 -18.21 -15.28 -31.71
CA TRP A 203 -19.21 -16.34 -31.51
C TRP A 203 -20.66 -15.85 -31.71
N LYS A 204 -21.02 -14.67 -31.18
CA LYS A 204 -22.33 -14.05 -31.43
C LYS A 204 -22.59 -13.80 -32.91
N SER A 205 -21.57 -13.48 -33.67
CA SER A 205 -21.67 -13.30 -35.12
C SER A 205 -21.87 -14.63 -35.85
N VAL A 206 -21.12 -15.66 -35.47
CA VAL A 206 -21.27 -17.03 -35.97
C VAL A 206 -22.68 -17.56 -35.63
N LYS A 207 -23.12 -17.38 -34.38
CA LYS A 207 -24.46 -17.77 -33.94
C LYS A 207 -25.56 -17.16 -34.81
N LYS A 208 -25.46 -15.86 -35.16
CA LYS A 208 -26.42 -15.21 -36.06
C LYS A 208 -26.46 -15.85 -37.45
N VAL A 209 -25.34 -16.32 -37.97
CA VAL A 209 -25.29 -17.02 -39.25
C VAL A 209 -25.92 -18.40 -39.16
N LEU A 210 -25.65 -19.13 -38.08
CA LEU A 210 -26.24 -20.45 -37.82
C LEU A 210 -27.77 -20.36 -37.65
N ASP A 211 -28.25 -19.37 -36.90
CA ASP A 211 -29.68 -19.07 -36.72
C ASP A 211 -30.37 -18.82 -38.09
N LYS A 212 -29.74 -18.03 -38.97
CA LYS A 212 -30.23 -17.79 -40.32
C LYS A 212 -30.24 -19.05 -41.21
N ALA A 213 -29.31 -19.99 -40.95
CA ALA A 213 -29.23 -21.26 -41.61
C ALA A 213 -30.23 -22.32 -41.05
N GLY A 214 -31.02 -21.95 -40.03
CA GLY A 214 -31.97 -22.85 -39.38
C GLY A 214 -31.32 -23.88 -38.44
N ILE A 215 -30.07 -23.64 -38.05
CA ILE A 215 -29.32 -24.49 -37.12
C ILE A 215 -29.48 -23.89 -35.72
N LEU A 216 -30.24 -24.56 -34.85
CA LEU A 216 -30.61 -24.06 -33.53
C LEU A 216 -29.44 -24.17 -32.55
N PRO A 217 -28.92 -23.06 -31.98
CA PRO A 217 -27.69 -23.05 -31.14
C PRO A 217 -27.80 -23.85 -29.85
N TRP A 218 -29.00 -24.05 -29.28
CA TRP A 218 -29.17 -24.79 -28.04
C TRP A 218 -28.96 -26.30 -28.22
N ARG A 219 -29.02 -26.85 -29.46
CA ARG A 219 -28.61 -28.21 -29.75
C ARG A 219 -27.11 -28.43 -29.77
N LEU A 220 -26.32 -27.34 -29.79
CA LEU A 220 -24.85 -27.37 -29.77
C LEU A 220 -24.26 -27.68 -28.38
N LEU A 221 -25.09 -27.68 -27.34
CA LEU A 221 -24.61 -27.82 -25.96
C LEU A 221 -24.80 -29.24 -25.40
N ASP A 222 -25.60 -30.09 -26.07
CA ASP A 222 -26.02 -31.37 -25.44
C ASP A 222 -25.38 -32.65 -26.01
N ASN A 223 -24.77 -32.62 -27.20
CA ASN A 223 -24.16 -33.82 -27.78
C ASN A 223 -23.28 -33.52 -29.01
N ASP A 224 -22.26 -34.36 -29.25
CA ASP A 224 -21.38 -34.29 -30.45
C ASP A 224 -22.13 -34.52 -31.78
N SER A 225 -23.41 -34.84 -31.74
CA SER A 225 -24.25 -35.07 -32.91
C SER A 225 -24.48 -33.84 -33.80
N TRP A 226 -24.29 -32.64 -33.27
CA TRP A 226 -24.44 -31.39 -34.05
C TRP A 226 -23.30 -31.18 -35.06
N VAL A 227 -22.11 -31.72 -34.77
CA VAL A 227 -20.95 -31.67 -35.68
C VAL A 227 -21.29 -32.44 -36.95
N THR A 228 -21.86 -33.63 -36.79
CA THR A 228 -22.27 -34.51 -37.91
C THR A 228 -23.40 -33.88 -38.73
N ASP A 229 -24.37 -33.20 -38.08
CA ASP A 229 -25.47 -32.50 -38.77
C ASP A 229 -24.95 -31.25 -39.52
N LEU A 230 -24.00 -30.55 -38.97
CA LEU A 230 -23.32 -29.43 -39.61
C LEU A 230 -22.47 -29.90 -40.80
N GLU A 231 -21.73 -30.98 -40.66
CA GLU A 231 -20.94 -31.62 -41.72
C GLU A 231 -21.82 -32.02 -42.89
N GLN A 232 -22.96 -32.67 -42.62
CA GLN A 232 -23.89 -33.08 -43.69
C GLN A 232 -24.54 -31.87 -44.43
N ARG A 233 -24.78 -30.76 -43.74
CA ARG A 233 -25.37 -29.57 -44.36
C ARG A 233 -24.35 -28.69 -45.10
N LEU A 234 -23.10 -28.69 -44.67
CA LEU A 234 -22.01 -27.91 -45.28
C LEU A 234 -21.31 -28.66 -46.43
N ASN A 235 -21.34 -30.00 -46.42
CA ASN A 235 -20.72 -30.84 -47.46
C ASN A 235 -21.22 -30.62 -48.87
N GLY A 236 -22.28 -29.81 -49.05
CA GLY A 236 -22.75 -29.39 -50.38
C GLY A 236 -22.18 -28.01 -50.86
N LYS A 237 -21.42 -27.28 -50.02
CA LYS A 237 -21.08 -25.88 -50.33
C LYS A 237 -19.67 -25.40 -49.88
N MET A 238 -18.86 -26.19 -49.19
CA MET A 238 -17.51 -25.76 -48.73
C MET A 238 -16.45 -26.80 -49.00
N ASP A 239 -15.21 -26.34 -49.22
CA ASP A 239 -14.04 -27.21 -49.42
C ASP A 239 -13.75 -27.97 -48.08
N PRO A 240 -13.45 -29.27 -48.13
CA PRO A 240 -13.22 -30.09 -46.95
C PRO A 240 -12.15 -29.55 -45.99
N ILE A 241 -11.15 -28.85 -46.50
CA ILE A 241 -10.04 -28.24 -45.72
C ILE A 241 -10.54 -27.06 -44.87
N ASP A 242 -11.42 -26.23 -45.41
CA ASP A 242 -11.98 -25.08 -44.69
C ASP A 242 -12.95 -25.52 -43.60
N LEU A 243 -13.66 -26.64 -43.80
CA LEU A 243 -14.56 -27.24 -42.83
C LEU A 243 -13.77 -27.81 -41.62
N GLU A 244 -12.68 -28.53 -41.88
CA GLU A 244 -11.86 -29.12 -40.84
C GLU A 244 -11.19 -28.06 -39.95
N LEU A 245 -10.76 -26.92 -40.55
CA LEU A 245 -10.24 -25.78 -39.80
C LEU A 245 -11.33 -25.14 -38.93
N ALA A 246 -12.51 -24.91 -39.47
CA ALA A 246 -13.63 -24.31 -38.75
C ALA A 246 -14.11 -25.19 -37.58
N ILE A 247 -14.15 -26.51 -37.74
CA ILE A 247 -14.46 -27.45 -36.67
C ILE A 247 -13.39 -27.44 -35.57
N LYS A 248 -12.12 -27.38 -35.94
CA LYS A 248 -11.00 -27.34 -34.98
C LYS A 248 -11.00 -26.06 -34.16
N ASP A 249 -11.33 -24.94 -34.77
CA ASP A 249 -11.41 -23.65 -34.09
C ASP A 249 -12.66 -23.56 -33.19
N ALA A 250 -13.79 -24.08 -33.62
CA ALA A 250 -15.00 -24.20 -32.80
C ALA A 250 -14.82 -25.12 -31.57
N SER A 251 -14.14 -26.23 -31.74
CA SER A 251 -13.83 -27.18 -30.65
C SER A 251 -12.87 -26.54 -29.61
N ARG A 252 -11.87 -25.78 -30.06
CA ARG A 252 -10.96 -25.07 -29.15
C ARG A 252 -11.70 -23.97 -28.35
N LEU A 253 -12.62 -23.25 -28.98
CA LEU A 253 -13.46 -22.25 -28.31
C LEU A 253 -14.35 -22.89 -27.24
N LEU A 254 -14.93 -24.04 -27.52
CA LEU A 254 -15.79 -24.75 -26.59
C LEU A 254 -15.04 -25.25 -25.34
N THR A 255 -13.85 -25.82 -25.54
CA THR A 255 -12.99 -26.27 -24.44
C THR A 255 -12.59 -25.07 -23.55
N ARG A 256 -12.22 -23.93 -24.14
CA ARG A 256 -11.89 -22.72 -23.36
C ARG A 256 -13.05 -22.16 -22.55
N LEU A 257 -14.26 -22.18 -23.10
CA LEU A 257 -15.46 -21.72 -22.39
C LEU A 257 -15.83 -22.66 -21.24
N GLN A 258 -15.63 -23.96 -21.39
CA GLN A 258 -15.84 -24.96 -20.33
C GLN A 258 -14.81 -24.78 -19.21
N ASP A 259 -13.53 -24.55 -19.54
CA ASP A 259 -12.46 -24.29 -18.56
C ASP A 259 -12.73 -23.00 -17.76
N MET A 260 -13.29 -21.97 -18.39
CA MET A 260 -13.66 -20.72 -17.70
C MET A 260 -14.86 -20.91 -16.75
N GLN A 261 -15.88 -21.70 -17.12
CA GLN A 261 -17.00 -22.02 -16.21
C GLN A 261 -16.54 -22.79 -14.98
N VAL A 262 -15.63 -23.74 -15.14
CA VAL A 262 -15.08 -24.53 -14.01
C VAL A 262 -14.25 -23.65 -13.08
N GLN A 263 -13.56 -22.63 -13.60
CA GLN A 263 -12.81 -21.68 -12.77
C GLN A 263 -13.71 -20.72 -11.99
N GLU A 264 -14.80 -20.21 -12.59
CA GLU A 264 -15.78 -19.38 -11.88
C GLU A 264 -16.48 -20.15 -10.75
N GLU A 265 -16.81 -21.43 -10.95
CA GLU A 265 -17.41 -22.27 -9.90
C GLU A 265 -16.45 -22.61 -8.75
N GLN A 266 -15.14 -22.53 -8.97
CA GLN A 266 -14.12 -22.74 -7.93
C GLN A 266 -13.81 -21.45 -7.15
N ASP A 267 -13.87 -20.30 -7.79
CA ASP A 267 -13.65 -19.00 -7.14
C ASP A 267 -14.85 -18.57 -6.27
N ASP A 268 -16.08 -18.99 -6.63
CA ASP A 268 -17.29 -18.75 -5.81
C ASP A 268 -17.39 -19.66 -4.56
N LYS A 269 -16.56 -20.69 -4.47
CA LYS A 269 -16.53 -21.63 -3.32
C LYS A 269 -15.35 -21.42 -2.36
N SER A 270 -14.50 -20.39 -2.60
CA SER A 270 -13.38 -20.01 -1.72
C SER A 270 -13.67 -18.73 -0.99
#